data_f7776bb7a6a743cd7179aecb9f4c9140
#
_entry.id   f7776bb7a6a743cd7179aecb9f4c9140
#
_cell.length_a   1.000
_cell.length_b   1.000
_cell.length_c   1.000
_cell.angle_alpha   90.00
_cell.angle_beta   90.00
_cell.angle_gamma   90.00
#
_symmetry.space_group_name_H-M   'P 1'
#
loop_
_entity.id
_entity.type
_entity.pdbx_description
1 polymer ?
#
loop_
_entity_poly.entity_id
_entity_poly.type
_entity_poly.pdbx_seq_one_letter_code
_entity_poly.pdbx_strand_id
1 'polypeptide(L)'
;MSAPSKNPKTQYSCTACGGISPKWLGKCPACNEWNTLEETIAEASGGARHRYQSLAKAQPVATLSEIEAADVDRTPTGQPELDRVLGGGIVEGGVILIGGDPGIGKSTLLLQAAETLSGQPAPGRSQAVGSTSGGGPGGPGGQFLKVLYVTGEESVAQVALRARRLGLSGARLRVMAEIQLEKIQAALANEQPAFCVIDSIQTVYSDQLTSAPGSVAQVRECAAQLTRTAKASGCAIVLVGHVTKEGALAGPRVLEHIVDTVLYFEGDTHSSFRLVRAIKNRFGAVNEIGVFAMTEKGLKGVSNPSAIFLSTHGAPVPGSCVLVTLEGTRPLLVEIQALVDAGGPSPRRLSVGLDRDRLAMLLAVLHRHAGVSCSDQDVFVNAVGGVRISEPAADLAVLLAIQGSLRGKALPSGFFAFGEVGLAGEVRPAPRGQERLKEAAKLGFSIALVPKANAPKKPIEGLTVHAVERIEEAIDVVRGL
;
A
#
# COMPACT_ATOMS: atom_id res chain seq x y z
N MET A 1 4.13 53.48 -18.89
CA MET A 1 5.05 53.21 -17.76
C MET A 1 4.34 52.23 -16.83
N SER A 2 4.61 50.93 -16.98
CA SER A 2 4.00 49.85 -16.18
C SER A 2 4.76 49.75 -14.86
N ALA A 3 4.03 49.74 -13.74
CA ALA A 3 4.61 49.58 -12.41
C ALA A 3 5.26 48.18 -12.27
N PRO A 4 6.40 48.04 -11.57
CA PRO A 4 7.05 46.76 -11.38
C PRO A 4 6.22 45.86 -10.50
N SER A 5 5.99 44.61 -10.93
CA SER A 5 5.35 43.55 -10.15
C SER A 5 6.17 43.28 -8.90
N LYS A 6 5.57 43.46 -7.70
CA LYS A 6 6.21 43.10 -6.42
C LYS A 6 6.32 41.58 -6.37
N ASN A 7 7.54 41.05 -6.34
CA ASN A 7 7.80 39.64 -6.06
C ASN A 7 7.14 39.25 -4.72
N PRO A 8 6.52 38.06 -4.62
CA PRO A 8 5.97 37.57 -3.36
C PRO A 8 7.09 37.44 -2.32
N LYS A 9 6.84 37.94 -1.10
CA LYS A 9 7.81 37.82 -0.01
C LYS A 9 7.73 36.39 0.53
N THR A 10 8.87 35.71 0.59
CA THR A 10 8.99 34.40 1.24
C THR A 10 9.05 34.54 2.75
N GLN A 11 8.52 33.58 3.46
CA GLN A 11 8.61 33.40 4.91
C GLN A 11 8.96 31.96 5.24
N TYR A 12 9.32 31.66 6.48
CA TYR A 12 9.72 30.34 6.93
C TYR A 12 8.72 29.81 7.96
N SER A 13 8.23 28.60 7.76
CA SER A 13 7.30 27.91 8.67
C SER A 13 8.01 26.73 9.33
N CYS A 14 7.81 26.56 10.63
CA CYS A 14 8.38 25.45 11.38
C CYS A 14 7.56 24.18 11.14
N THR A 15 8.21 23.09 10.73
CA THR A 15 7.57 21.79 10.51
C THR A 15 7.12 21.10 11.79
N ALA A 16 7.73 21.45 12.94
CA ALA A 16 7.40 20.87 14.23
C ALA A 16 6.20 21.54 14.92
N CYS A 17 6.09 22.91 14.85
CA CYS A 17 5.08 23.64 15.61
C CYS A 17 4.22 24.61 14.79
N GLY A 18 4.49 24.76 13.47
CA GLY A 18 3.78 25.71 12.61
C GLY A 18 4.14 27.20 12.81
N GLY A 19 5.09 27.51 13.70
CA GLY A 19 5.55 28.89 13.96
C GLY A 19 6.15 29.52 12.71
N ILE A 20 5.85 30.81 12.45
CA ILE A 20 6.28 31.52 11.23
C ILE A 20 7.44 32.48 11.58
N SER A 21 8.46 32.50 10.71
CA SER A 21 9.58 33.44 10.79
C SER A 21 9.79 34.15 9.45
N PRO A 22 10.09 35.47 9.44
CA PRO A 22 10.39 36.19 8.20
C PRO A 22 11.75 35.87 7.61
N LYS A 23 12.59 35.12 8.34
CA LYS A 23 13.94 34.72 7.93
C LYS A 23 14.18 33.29 8.33
N TRP A 24 15.03 32.59 7.56
CA TRP A 24 15.52 31.30 7.99
C TRP A 24 16.43 31.45 9.21
N LEU A 25 16.14 30.66 10.24
CA LEU A 25 16.93 30.58 11.46
C LEU A 25 17.24 29.12 11.68
N GLY A 26 18.47 28.79 12.09
CA GLY A 26 18.85 27.41 12.42
C GLY A 26 18.01 26.77 13.54
N LYS A 27 17.33 27.63 14.33
CA LYS A 27 16.47 27.23 15.45
C LYS A 27 15.12 27.94 15.38
N CYS A 28 14.03 27.24 15.53
CA CYS A 28 12.69 27.83 15.55
C CYS A 28 12.50 28.74 16.76
N PRO A 29 12.09 30.01 16.60
CA PRO A 29 11.88 30.91 17.73
C PRO A 29 10.66 30.55 18.59
N ALA A 30 9.71 29.74 18.08
CA ALA A 30 8.49 29.37 18.79
C ALA A 30 8.64 28.10 19.63
N CYS A 31 9.25 27.05 19.10
CA CYS A 31 9.40 25.75 19.79
C CYS A 31 10.84 25.39 20.14
N ASN A 32 11.82 26.20 19.72
CA ASN A 32 13.25 25.97 19.96
C ASN A 32 13.86 24.72 19.31
N GLU A 33 13.15 24.03 18.42
CA GLU A 33 13.69 22.91 17.64
C GLU A 33 14.65 23.38 16.54
N TRP A 34 15.71 22.58 16.27
CA TRP A 34 16.72 22.87 15.29
C TRP A 34 16.35 22.37 13.91
N ASN A 35 16.72 23.13 12.85
CA ASN A 35 16.56 22.77 11.44
C ASN A 35 15.12 22.45 11.01
N THR A 36 14.13 23.05 11.66
CA THR A 36 12.69 22.83 11.41
C THR A 36 12.03 23.95 10.62
N LEU A 37 12.76 25.01 10.25
CA LEU A 37 12.21 26.12 9.47
C LEU A 37 12.37 25.89 7.97
N GLU A 38 11.24 25.78 7.29
CA GLU A 38 11.16 25.60 5.84
C GLU A 38 10.56 26.82 5.15
N GLU A 39 11.02 27.07 3.91
CA GLU A 39 10.56 28.19 3.12
C GLU A 39 9.08 28.03 2.74
N THR A 40 8.30 29.07 2.98
CA THR A 40 6.89 29.19 2.57
C THR A 40 6.65 30.57 1.99
N ILE A 41 5.64 30.69 1.14
CA ILE A 41 5.33 31.98 0.51
C ILE A 41 4.57 32.84 1.52
N ALA A 42 5.08 34.06 1.79
CA ALA A 42 4.38 35.02 2.63
C ALA A 42 3.11 35.52 1.94
N GLU A 43 2.00 35.59 2.66
CA GLU A 43 0.77 36.19 2.16
C GLU A 43 0.99 37.67 1.77
N ALA A 44 0.87 37.97 0.48
CA ALA A 44 0.79 39.37 0.06
C ALA A 44 -0.60 39.91 0.45
N SER A 45 -0.62 40.90 1.32
CA SER A 45 -1.83 41.66 1.67
C SER A 45 -2.37 42.39 0.42
N GLY A 46 -3.15 41.70 -0.42
CA GLY A 46 -3.73 42.32 -1.61
C GLY A 46 -3.93 41.42 -2.81
N GLY A 47 -4.16 40.11 -2.63
CA GLY A 47 -4.38 39.17 -3.74
C GLY A 47 -4.68 37.75 -3.31
N ALA A 48 -4.81 37.51 -2.03
CA ALA A 48 -4.82 36.18 -1.41
C ALA A 48 -6.18 35.45 -1.48
N ARG A 49 -7.13 35.83 -2.37
CA ARG A 49 -8.44 35.16 -2.42
C ARG A 49 -8.44 33.72 -2.95
N HIS A 50 -7.31 33.19 -3.43
CA HIS A 50 -7.26 31.83 -4.01
C HIS A 50 -6.31 30.85 -3.31
N ARG A 51 -5.48 31.28 -2.36
CA ARG A 51 -4.50 30.36 -1.71
C ARG A 51 -5.08 29.45 -0.64
N TYR A 52 -6.18 29.83 -0.02
CA TYR A 52 -6.85 29.04 1.03
C TYR A 52 -8.32 28.84 0.72
N GLN A 53 -8.68 28.63 -0.53
CA GLN A 53 -9.99 28.07 -0.81
C GLN A 53 -10.06 26.69 -0.17
N SER A 54 -11.11 26.47 0.61
CA SER A 54 -11.45 25.16 1.15
C SER A 54 -11.31 24.10 0.05
N LEU A 55 -10.69 22.96 0.35
CA LEU A 55 -10.62 21.80 -0.56
C LEU A 55 -12.00 21.27 -0.93
N ALA A 56 -13.03 21.61 -0.15
CA ALA A 56 -14.41 21.39 -0.45
C ALA A 56 -15.08 22.71 -0.90
N LYS A 57 -15.97 22.64 -1.90
CA LYS A 57 -16.85 23.76 -2.21
C LYS A 57 -17.58 24.16 -0.92
N ALA A 58 -17.60 25.45 -0.60
CA ALA A 58 -18.30 25.94 0.58
C ALA A 58 -19.79 25.51 0.46
N GLN A 59 -20.17 24.56 1.29
CA GLN A 59 -21.55 24.13 1.41
C GLN A 59 -22.17 24.80 2.64
N PRO A 60 -23.47 25.11 2.60
CA PRO A 60 -24.16 25.58 3.80
C PRO A 60 -24.03 24.56 4.93
N VAL A 61 -24.07 25.03 6.16
CA VAL A 61 -24.08 24.15 7.34
C VAL A 61 -25.37 23.30 7.26
N ALA A 62 -25.15 21.96 7.19
CA ALA A 62 -26.25 20.99 7.15
C ALA A 62 -26.03 19.96 8.27
N THR A 63 -27.08 19.34 8.74
CA THR A 63 -27.00 18.22 9.67
C THR A 63 -26.52 16.97 8.91
N LEU A 64 -25.84 16.04 9.59
CA LEU A 64 -25.33 14.82 8.97
C LEU A 64 -26.43 13.98 8.29
N SER A 65 -27.66 14.05 8.81
CA SER A 65 -28.84 13.37 8.25
C SER A 65 -29.40 14.02 6.97
N GLU A 66 -29.09 15.29 6.72
CA GLU A 66 -29.46 16.01 5.50
C GLU A 66 -28.45 15.84 4.37
N ILE A 67 -27.28 15.26 4.69
CA ILE A 67 -26.24 14.99 3.70
C ILE A 67 -26.48 13.60 3.13
N GLU A 68 -26.99 13.53 1.90
CA GLU A 68 -27.01 12.27 1.16
C GLU A 68 -25.56 11.83 0.91
N ALA A 69 -25.12 10.79 1.64
CA ALA A 69 -23.88 10.10 1.36
C ALA A 69 -24.07 9.27 0.09
N ALA A 70 -23.84 9.89 -1.07
CA ALA A 70 -23.77 9.14 -2.32
C ALA A 70 -22.56 8.20 -2.24
N ASP A 71 -22.75 6.94 -2.67
CA ASP A 71 -21.64 6.03 -2.87
C ASP A 71 -20.64 6.67 -3.83
N VAL A 72 -19.37 6.64 -3.43
CA VAL A 72 -18.29 7.25 -4.23
C VAL A 72 -18.08 6.39 -5.47
N ASP A 73 -18.41 6.91 -6.64
CA ASP A 73 -18.17 6.25 -7.92
C ASP A 73 -16.68 5.98 -8.11
N ARG A 74 -16.37 4.74 -8.47
CA ARG A 74 -15.00 4.27 -8.68
C ARG A 74 -14.80 3.80 -10.10
N THR A 75 -13.71 4.23 -10.72
CA THR A 75 -13.29 3.76 -12.03
C THR A 75 -12.21 2.69 -11.86
N PRO A 76 -12.48 1.41 -12.20
CA PRO A 76 -11.48 0.35 -12.12
C PRO A 76 -10.27 0.67 -13.02
N THR A 77 -9.06 0.42 -12.53
CA THR A 77 -7.83 0.63 -13.31
C THR A 77 -7.59 -0.46 -14.36
N GLY A 78 -8.38 -1.54 -14.31
CA GLY A 78 -8.16 -2.75 -15.10
C GLY A 78 -7.04 -3.65 -14.55
N GLN A 79 -6.51 -3.32 -13.38
CA GLN A 79 -5.54 -4.11 -12.63
C GLN A 79 -6.19 -4.52 -11.29
N PRO A 80 -6.79 -5.72 -11.16
CA PRO A 80 -7.58 -6.10 -9.98
C PRO A 80 -6.84 -5.98 -8.64
N GLU A 81 -5.53 -6.23 -8.64
CA GLU A 81 -4.71 -6.11 -7.43
C GLU A 81 -4.43 -4.63 -7.08
N LEU A 82 -4.37 -3.72 -8.06
CA LEU A 82 -4.30 -2.28 -7.82
C LEU A 82 -5.67 -1.75 -7.36
N ASP A 83 -6.74 -2.18 -7.99
CA ASP A 83 -8.10 -1.80 -7.59
C ASP A 83 -8.41 -2.22 -6.16
N ARG A 84 -7.94 -3.41 -5.74
CA ARG A 84 -8.05 -3.87 -4.36
C ARG A 84 -7.46 -2.86 -3.36
N VAL A 85 -6.22 -2.45 -3.55
CA VAL A 85 -5.54 -1.52 -2.60
C VAL A 85 -6.11 -0.11 -2.67
N LEU A 86 -6.75 0.26 -3.78
CA LEU A 86 -7.47 1.52 -3.93
C LEU A 86 -8.87 1.49 -3.31
N GLY A 87 -9.37 0.30 -2.92
CA GLY A 87 -10.72 0.13 -2.37
C GLY A 87 -11.79 -0.01 -3.47
N GLY A 88 -11.42 -0.50 -4.65
CA GLY A 88 -12.31 -0.78 -5.78
C GLY A 88 -12.03 0.03 -7.05
N GLY A 89 -11.05 0.92 -7.03
CA GLY A 89 -10.67 1.73 -8.19
C GLY A 89 -10.37 3.18 -7.86
N ILE A 90 -10.23 3.99 -8.88
CA ILE A 90 -9.91 5.42 -8.79
C ILE A 90 -11.16 6.23 -8.49
N VAL A 91 -11.05 7.18 -7.57
CA VAL A 91 -12.11 8.11 -7.19
C VAL A 91 -11.88 9.46 -7.88
N GLU A 92 -12.97 10.05 -8.42
CA GLU A 92 -12.95 11.37 -9.05
C GLU A 92 -12.39 12.44 -8.10
N GLY A 93 -11.44 13.24 -8.58
CA GLY A 93 -10.73 14.24 -7.78
C GLY A 93 -9.88 13.66 -6.64
N GLY A 94 -9.70 12.34 -6.57
CA GLY A 94 -8.84 11.67 -5.61
C GLY A 94 -7.35 11.89 -5.91
N VAL A 95 -6.55 12.05 -4.86
CA VAL A 95 -5.08 12.16 -4.99
C VAL A 95 -4.41 10.99 -4.31
N ILE A 96 -3.62 10.26 -5.09
CA ILE A 96 -2.93 9.04 -4.68
C ILE A 96 -1.43 9.32 -4.72
N LEU A 97 -0.72 9.00 -3.64
CA LEU A 97 0.73 8.97 -3.60
C LEU A 97 1.21 7.53 -3.69
N ILE A 98 2.10 7.23 -4.62
CA ILE A 98 2.78 5.94 -4.69
C ILE A 98 4.26 6.12 -4.36
N GLY A 99 4.68 5.59 -3.19
CA GLY A 99 6.05 5.56 -2.72
C GLY A 99 6.72 4.21 -2.95
N GLY A 100 8.05 4.16 -2.87
CA GLY A 100 8.84 2.94 -2.94
C GLY A 100 10.22 3.15 -3.57
N ASP A 101 11.10 2.16 -3.46
CA ASP A 101 12.47 2.23 -3.96
C ASP A 101 12.55 2.53 -5.47
N PRO A 102 13.61 3.22 -5.94
CA PRO A 102 13.87 3.37 -7.36
C PRO A 102 13.96 2.01 -8.07
N GLY A 103 13.41 1.91 -9.28
CA GLY A 103 13.46 0.67 -10.08
C GLY A 103 12.52 -0.45 -9.64
N ILE A 104 11.73 -0.29 -8.57
CA ILE A 104 10.83 -1.35 -8.06
C ILE A 104 9.64 -1.65 -8.98
N GLY A 105 9.30 -0.74 -9.91
CA GLY A 105 8.23 -0.94 -10.89
C GLY A 105 7.06 0.06 -10.84
N LYS A 106 7.13 1.12 -10.02
CA LYS A 106 6.07 2.14 -9.88
C LYS A 106 5.60 2.69 -11.21
N SER A 107 6.53 3.27 -12.00
CA SER A 107 6.26 3.86 -13.31
C SER A 107 5.73 2.84 -14.32
N THR A 108 6.17 1.58 -14.22
CA THR A 108 5.68 0.49 -15.07
C THR A 108 4.22 0.17 -14.77
N LEU A 109 3.86 -0.01 -13.50
CA LEU A 109 2.47 -0.29 -13.11
C LEU A 109 1.54 0.85 -13.51
N LEU A 110 1.97 2.09 -13.27
CA LEU A 110 1.15 3.26 -13.60
C LEU A 110 1.00 3.49 -15.10
N LEU A 111 2.03 3.20 -15.89
CA LEU A 111 1.93 3.27 -17.36
C LEU A 111 0.94 2.23 -17.89
N GLN A 112 0.96 1.01 -17.35
CA GLN A 112 -0.01 -0.04 -17.69
C GLN A 112 -1.45 0.35 -17.29
N ALA A 113 -1.64 0.89 -16.08
CA ALA A 113 -2.94 1.35 -15.62
C ALA A 113 -3.46 2.54 -16.44
N ALA A 114 -2.60 3.53 -16.75
CA ALA A 114 -2.93 4.69 -17.57
C ALA A 114 -3.38 4.29 -18.98
N GLU A 115 -2.66 3.34 -19.60
CA GLU A 115 -3.04 2.80 -20.92
C GLU A 115 -4.41 2.10 -20.87
N THR A 116 -4.63 1.23 -19.89
CA THR A 116 -5.91 0.53 -19.72
C THR A 116 -7.07 1.51 -19.53
N LEU A 117 -6.88 2.52 -18.67
CA LEU A 117 -7.87 3.57 -18.44
C LEU A 117 -8.17 4.37 -19.72
N SER A 118 -7.14 4.70 -20.52
CA SER A 118 -7.33 5.45 -21.78
C SER A 118 -8.16 4.70 -22.82
N GLY A 119 -8.25 3.38 -22.70
CA GLY A 119 -9.09 2.51 -23.52
C GLY A 119 -10.53 2.34 -23.04
N GLN A 120 -10.83 2.79 -21.81
CA GLN A 120 -12.18 2.65 -21.24
C GLN A 120 -13.14 3.72 -21.77
N PRO A 121 -14.44 3.39 -21.94
CA PRO A 121 -15.45 4.40 -22.26
C PRO A 121 -15.59 5.39 -21.11
N ALA A 122 -15.73 6.67 -21.44
CA ALA A 122 -16.06 7.68 -20.43
C ALA A 122 -17.42 7.36 -19.80
N PRO A 123 -17.59 7.47 -18.47
CA PRO A 123 -18.90 7.29 -17.85
C PRO A 123 -19.87 8.28 -18.48
N GLY A 124 -20.97 7.76 -19.04
CA GLY A 124 -21.98 8.58 -19.67
C GLY A 124 -22.54 9.58 -18.67
N ARG A 125 -22.43 10.86 -18.97
CA ARG A 125 -23.32 11.84 -18.35
C ARG A 125 -24.73 11.35 -18.67
N SER A 126 -25.47 10.97 -17.61
CA SER A 126 -26.89 10.65 -17.69
C SER A 126 -27.58 11.62 -18.64
N GLN A 127 -28.06 11.11 -19.79
CA GLN A 127 -28.84 11.90 -20.72
C GLN A 127 -30.08 12.39 -19.95
N ALA A 128 -30.14 13.67 -19.68
CA ALA A 128 -31.36 14.33 -19.34
C ALA A 128 -32.39 14.01 -20.46
N VAL A 129 -33.44 13.30 -20.09
CA VAL A 129 -34.57 12.96 -20.97
C VAL A 129 -35.15 14.25 -21.49
N GLY A 130 -35.13 14.46 -22.77
CA GLY A 130 -35.89 15.52 -23.42
C GLY A 130 -35.26 16.09 -24.68
N SER A 131 -35.44 15.43 -25.84
CA SER A 131 -36.02 16.03 -27.06
C SER A 131 -35.77 15.12 -28.28
N THR A 132 -36.85 14.80 -28.91
CA THR A 132 -37.01 14.11 -30.22
C THR A 132 -36.38 14.93 -31.33
N SER A 133 -35.57 14.28 -32.22
CA SER A 133 -35.77 14.29 -33.70
C SER A 133 -34.48 13.86 -34.44
N GLY A 134 -34.60 12.82 -35.20
CA GLY A 134 -34.09 12.63 -36.57
C GLY A 134 -32.56 12.74 -36.80
N GLY A 135 -31.92 11.61 -37.02
CA GLY A 135 -30.58 11.58 -37.63
C GLY A 135 -30.03 10.14 -37.75
N GLY A 136 -29.71 9.73 -38.94
CA GLY A 136 -29.40 8.41 -39.44
C GLY A 136 -28.30 7.59 -38.75
N PRO A 137 -27.97 6.37 -39.18
CA PRO A 137 -27.14 5.39 -38.49
C PRO A 137 -25.65 5.73 -38.57
N GLY A 138 -25.18 6.56 -37.64
CA GLY A 138 -23.77 6.78 -37.39
C GLY A 138 -23.37 6.03 -36.13
N GLY A 139 -22.35 5.18 -36.20
CA GLY A 139 -21.93 4.26 -35.15
C GLY A 139 -21.63 4.90 -33.79
N PRO A 140 -21.49 4.11 -32.71
CA PRO A 140 -21.35 4.59 -31.34
C PRO A 140 -20.00 5.23 -31.12
N GLY A 141 -19.89 6.52 -31.32
CA GLY A 141 -18.74 7.32 -30.91
C GLY A 141 -18.69 7.50 -29.39
N GLY A 142 -18.51 6.42 -28.65
CA GLY A 142 -18.30 6.49 -27.19
C GLY A 142 -17.01 7.31 -26.92
N GLN A 143 -17.14 8.38 -26.17
CA GLN A 143 -15.97 9.16 -25.72
C GLN A 143 -15.16 8.32 -24.75
N PHE A 144 -13.86 8.11 -25.02
CA PHE A 144 -12.95 7.41 -24.13
C PHE A 144 -12.46 8.33 -23.02
N LEU A 145 -12.02 7.73 -21.89
CA LEU A 145 -11.40 8.48 -20.81
C LEU A 145 -10.14 9.18 -21.31
N LYS A 146 -10.06 10.47 -21.07
CA LYS A 146 -8.84 11.23 -21.31
C LYS A 146 -7.86 10.97 -20.19
N VAL A 147 -6.65 10.51 -20.51
CA VAL A 147 -5.59 10.21 -19.57
C VAL A 147 -4.33 10.95 -19.95
N LEU A 148 -3.68 11.59 -18.97
CA LEU A 148 -2.43 12.32 -19.14
C LEU A 148 -1.33 11.70 -18.28
N TYR A 149 -0.18 11.42 -18.89
CA TYR A 149 1.04 11.00 -18.19
C TYR A 149 2.09 12.10 -18.29
N VAL A 150 2.43 12.71 -17.16
CA VAL A 150 3.46 13.74 -17.06
C VAL A 150 4.73 13.10 -16.52
N THR A 151 5.82 13.20 -17.30
CA THR A 151 7.13 12.70 -16.90
C THR A 151 8.09 13.87 -16.65
N GLY A 152 8.75 13.84 -15.50
CA GLY A 152 9.78 14.78 -15.14
C GLY A 152 11.19 14.21 -15.13
N GLU A 153 11.32 12.88 -15.24
CA GLU A 153 12.61 12.18 -15.21
C GLU A 153 13.02 11.63 -16.56
N GLU A 154 12.06 11.18 -17.35
CA GLU A 154 12.29 10.56 -18.65
C GLU A 154 11.76 11.43 -19.79
N SER A 155 12.41 11.35 -20.93
CA SER A 155 11.88 11.95 -22.14
C SER A 155 10.63 11.20 -22.65
N VAL A 156 9.77 11.87 -23.41
CA VAL A 156 8.59 11.24 -24.05
C VAL A 156 9.00 10.02 -24.89
N ALA A 157 10.17 10.09 -25.56
CA ALA A 157 10.70 8.98 -26.35
C ALA A 157 11.04 7.74 -25.48
N GLN A 158 11.61 7.96 -24.29
CA GLN A 158 11.91 6.85 -23.36
C GLN A 158 10.64 6.21 -22.81
N VAL A 159 9.62 7.03 -22.46
CA VAL A 159 8.30 6.51 -22.06
C VAL A 159 7.68 5.70 -23.19
N ALA A 160 7.75 6.17 -24.45
CA ALA A 160 7.24 5.45 -25.63
C ALA A 160 7.98 4.12 -25.86
N LEU A 161 9.31 4.09 -25.71
CA LEU A 161 10.08 2.85 -25.79
C LEU A 161 9.69 1.85 -24.71
N ARG A 162 9.47 2.34 -23.47
CA ARG A 162 8.98 1.51 -22.37
C ARG A 162 7.60 0.95 -22.68
N ALA A 163 6.67 1.76 -23.18
CA ALA A 163 5.33 1.33 -23.56
C ALA A 163 5.39 0.21 -24.62
N ARG A 164 6.23 0.35 -25.66
CA ARG A 164 6.44 -0.68 -26.69
C ARG A 164 6.99 -1.99 -26.11
N ARG A 165 7.98 -1.91 -25.21
CA ARG A 165 8.55 -3.10 -24.54
C ARG A 165 7.49 -3.84 -23.72
N LEU A 166 6.57 -3.10 -23.11
CA LEU A 166 5.45 -3.66 -22.34
C LEU A 166 4.30 -4.17 -23.24
N GLY A 167 4.36 -3.97 -24.54
CA GLY A 167 3.31 -4.33 -25.48
C GLY A 167 2.07 -3.44 -25.40
N LEU A 168 2.20 -2.22 -24.90
CA LEU A 168 1.11 -1.25 -24.79
C LEU A 168 0.91 -0.54 -26.13
N SER A 169 -0.35 -0.29 -26.51
CA SER A 169 -0.67 0.33 -27.81
C SER A 169 -0.29 1.84 -27.83
N GLY A 170 -0.44 2.53 -26.71
CA GLY A 170 -0.22 3.95 -26.56
C GLY A 170 -1.15 4.85 -27.38
N ALA A 171 -2.14 4.27 -28.06
CA ALA A 171 -2.92 4.97 -29.09
C ALA A 171 -3.76 6.14 -28.55
N ARG A 172 -4.13 6.11 -27.27
CA ARG A 172 -4.98 7.14 -26.62
C ARG A 172 -4.33 7.80 -25.42
N LEU A 173 -3.22 7.26 -24.92
CA LEU A 173 -2.51 7.80 -23.79
C LEU A 173 -1.74 9.07 -24.21
N ARG A 174 -2.04 10.20 -23.58
CA ARG A 174 -1.32 11.45 -23.80
C ARG A 174 -0.12 11.53 -22.84
N VAL A 175 1.04 11.89 -23.37
CA VAL A 175 2.28 11.99 -22.60
C VAL A 175 2.88 13.39 -22.76
N MET A 176 3.33 13.96 -21.65
CA MET A 176 3.97 15.28 -21.58
C MET A 176 5.25 15.18 -20.76
N ALA A 177 6.36 15.74 -21.26
CA ALA A 177 7.58 15.93 -20.48
C ALA A 177 7.60 17.38 -19.97
N GLU A 178 7.36 17.57 -18.68
CA GLU A 178 7.36 18.90 -18.05
C GLU A 178 7.60 18.75 -16.54
N ILE A 179 8.29 19.72 -15.95
CA ILE A 179 8.63 19.79 -14.53
C ILE A 179 8.13 21.09 -13.86
N GLN A 180 7.71 22.08 -14.64
CA GLN A 180 7.18 23.33 -14.10
C GLN A 180 5.69 23.18 -13.77
N LEU A 181 5.33 23.37 -12.50
CA LEU A 181 3.97 23.15 -11.98
C LEU A 181 2.92 23.95 -12.74
N GLU A 182 3.19 25.22 -13.01
CA GLU A 182 2.25 26.15 -13.67
C GLU A 182 1.89 25.66 -15.08
N LYS A 183 2.85 25.11 -15.82
CA LYS A 183 2.60 24.51 -17.14
C LYS A 183 1.83 23.21 -17.04
N ILE A 184 2.13 22.38 -16.04
CA ILE A 184 1.36 21.15 -15.77
C ILE A 184 -0.09 21.50 -15.46
N GLN A 185 -0.35 22.49 -14.61
CA GLN A 185 -1.70 22.95 -14.30
C GLN A 185 -2.43 23.53 -15.53
N ALA A 186 -1.74 24.27 -16.37
CA ALA A 186 -2.29 24.75 -17.63
C ALA A 186 -2.68 23.59 -18.56
N ALA A 187 -1.84 22.55 -18.66
CA ALA A 187 -2.15 21.36 -19.44
C ALA A 187 -3.36 20.61 -18.86
N LEU A 188 -3.47 20.46 -17.54
CA LEU A 188 -4.63 19.86 -16.88
C LEU A 188 -5.91 20.64 -17.16
N ALA A 189 -5.85 21.96 -17.14
CA ALA A 189 -7.00 22.83 -17.43
C ALA A 189 -7.44 22.73 -18.90
N ASN A 190 -6.52 22.67 -19.84
CA ASN A 190 -6.79 22.59 -21.26
C ASN A 190 -7.28 21.20 -21.71
N GLU A 191 -6.60 20.15 -21.25
CA GLU A 191 -6.88 18.78 -21.64
C GLU A 191 -8.07 18.17 -20.91
N GLN A 192 -8.34 18.62 -19.68
CA GLN A 192 -9.39 18.12 -18.78
C GLN A 192 -9.36 16.58 -18.68
N PRO A 193 -8.22 15.96 -18.28
CA PRO A 193 -8.14 14.53 -18.15
C PRO A 193 -8.97 14.05 -16.95
N ALA A 194 -9.55 12.86 -17.05
CA ALA A 194 -10.17 12.18 -15.92
C ALA A 194 -9.12 11.60 -14.95
N PHE A 195 -7.95 11.25 -15.50
CA PHE A 195 -6.84 10.67 -14.74
C PHE A 195 -5.50 11.22 -15.20
N CYS A 196 -4.65 11.57 -14.25
CA CYS A 196 -3.30 12.08 -14.51
C CYS A 196 -2.27 11.39 -13.63
N VAL A 197 -1.13 11.03 -14.22
CA VAL A 197 0.06 10.54 -13.51
C VAL A 197 1.14 11.61 -13.54
N ILE A 198 1.77 11.91 -12.40
CA ILE A 198 2.94 12.78 -12.26
C ILE A 198 4.13 11.94 -11.81
N ASP A 199 5.08 11.71 -12.71
CA ASP A 199 6.24 10.84 -12.50
C ASP A 199 7.56 11.58 -12.71
N SER A 200 8.18 12.13 -11.65
CA SER A 200 7.87 12.06 -10.25
C SER A 200 7.58 13.45 -9.64
N ILE A 201 6.93 13.46 -8.48
CA ILE A 201 6.66 14.73 -7.77
C ILE A 201 7.94 15.42 -7.30
N GLN A 202 9.05 14.69 -7.12
CA GLN A 202 10.34 15.27 -6.73
C GLN A 202 10.97 16.15 -7.80
N THR A 203 10.68 15.93 -9.06
CA THR A 203 11.21 16.76 -10.16
C THR A 203 10.39 18.02 -10.41
N VAL A 204 9.13 18.04 -9.93
CA VAL A 204 8.22 19.17 -10.15
C VAL A 204 8.60 20.33 -9.23
N TYR A 205 8.60 21.54 -9.80
CA TYR A 205 8.87 22.79 -9.07
C TYR A 205 7.89 23.89 -9.48
N SER A 206 7.68 24.83 -8.57
CA SER A 206 6.94 26.08 -8.81
C SER A 206 7.89 27.26 -8.78
N ASP A 207 7.79 28.14 -9.76
CA ASP A 207 8.55 29.41 -9.81
C ASP A 207 8.19 30.37 -8.66
N GLN A 208 7.14 30.08 -7.91
CA GLN A 208 6.72 30.88 -6.76
C GLN A 208 7.62 30.67 -5.52
N LEU A 209 8.43 29.62 -5.50
CA LEU A 209 9.41 29.32 -4.46
C LEU A 209 10.84 29.48 -4.97
N THR A 210 11.72 29.99 -4.12
CA THR A 210 13.14 30.17 -4.45
C THR A 210 13.99 28.94 -4.11
N SER A 211 13.41 27.97 -3.39
CA SER A 211 14.06 26.72 -3.05
C SER A 211 14.26 25.81 -4.28
N ALA A 212 15.32 25.01 -4.27
CA ALA A 212 15.66 24.14 -5.39
C ALA A 212 14.58 23.07 -5.64
N PRO A 213 14.39 22.62 -6.90
CA PRO A 213 13.58 21.45 -7.24
C PRO A 213 13.98 20.24 -6.37
N GLY A 214 13.00 19.43 -5.94
CA GLY A 214 13.22 18.27 -5.06
C GLY A 214 13.38 18.60 -3.58
N SER A 215 13.47 19.89 -3.19
CA SER A 215 13.42 20.27 -1.79
C SER A 215 12.04 19.96 -1.17
N VAL A 216 12.00 19.75 0.15
CA VAL A 216 10.75 19.47 0.89
C VAL A 216 9.70 20.55 0.66
N ALA A 217 10.11 21.82 0.64
CA ALA A 217 9.23 22.95 0.41
C ALA A 217 8.58 22.90 -0.98
N GLN A 218 9.37 22.64 -2.03
CA GLN A 218 8.87 22.51 -3.41
C GLN A 218 7.91 21.32 -3.52
N VAL A 219 8.32 20.15 -3.07
CA VAL A 219 7.51 18.91 -3.15
C VAL A 219 6.19 19.09 -2.43
N ARG A 220 6.20 19.70 -1.24
CA ARG A 220 4.98 19.95 -0.44
C ARG A 220 4.04 20.93 -1.13
N GLU A 221 4.54 22.06 -1.61
CA GLU A 221 3.73 23.08 -2.29
C GLU A 221 3.17 22.56 -3.60
N CYS A 222 3.98 21.90 -4.44
CA CYS A 222 3.53 21.30 -5.68
C CYS A 222 2.42 20.25 -5.45
N ALA A 223 2.61 19.37 -4.48
CA ALA A 223 1.59 18.38 -4.13
C ALA A 223 0.31 19.02 -3.59
N ALA A 224 0.41 20.09 -2.77
CA ALA A 224 -0.75 20.81 -2.27
C ALA A 224 -1.52 21.51 -3.39
N GLN A 225 -0.83 22.12 -4.34
CA GLN A 225 -1.46 22.77 -5.50
C GLN A 225 -2.10 21.75 -6.44
N LEU A 226 -1.43 20.64 -6.75
CA LEU A 226 -2.00 19.55 -7.54
C LEU A 226 -3.22 18.93 -6.87
N THR A 227 -3.21 18.81 -5.53
CA THR A 227 -4.38 18.33 -4.78
C THR A 227 -5.57 19.29 -4.90
N ARG A 228 -5.33 20.60 -4.85
CA ARG A 228 -6.38 21.61 -5.10
C ARG A 228 -6.92 21.51 -6.52
N THR A 229 -6.04 21.39 -7.51
CA THR A 229 -6.42 21.20 -8.91
C THR A 229 -7.26 19.94 -9.09
N ALA A 230 -6.87 18.81 -8.51
CA ALA A 230 -7.62 17.56 -8.56
C ALA A 230 -9.06 17.74 -8.02
N LYS A 231 -9.20 18.32 -6.83
CA LYS A 231 -10.51 18.55 -6.20
C LYS A 231 -11.39 19.54 -6.98
N ALA A 232 -10.79 20.54 -7.62
CA ALA A 232 -11.52 21.53 -8.40
C ALA A 232 -11.98 21.03 -9.77
N SER A 233 -11.14 20.22 -10.46
CA SER A 233 -11.40 19.74 -11.81
C SER A 233 -12.10 18.37 -11.86
N GLY A 234 -12.11 17.61 -10.76
CA GLY A 234 -12.53 16.20 -10.74
C GLY A 234 -11.46 15.23 -11.28
N CYS A 235 -10.33 15.73 -11.75
CA CYS A 235 -9.25 14.85 -12.23
C CYS A 235 -8.64 14.05 -11.09
N ALA A 236 -8.61 12.74 -11.18
CA ALA A 236 -7.83 11.91 -10.26
C ALA A 236 -6.33 12.01 -10.57
N ILE A 237 -5.51 12.30 -9.57
CA ILE A 237 -4.07 12.50 -9.76
C ILE A 237 -3.27 11.48 -8.97
N VAL A 238 -2.34 10.79 -9.64
CA VAL A 238 -1.35 9.92 -8.99
C VAL A 238 0.00 10.62 -8.99
N LEU A 239 0.57 10.79 -7.79
CA LEU A 239 1.91 11.32 -7.57
C LEU A 239 2.86 10.16 -7.33
N VAL A 240 3.89 10.02 -8.16
CA VAL A 240 4.97 9.06 -7.94
C VAL A 240 6.02 9.70 -7.05
N GLY A 241 6.41 9.00 -5.96
CA GLY A 241 7.44 9.43 -5.04
C GLY A 241 8.54 8.38 -4.86
N HIS A 242 9.78 8.83 -4.62
CA HIS A 242 10.89 7.98 -4.22
C HIS A 242 11.09 8.06 -2.71
N VAL A 243 11.38 6.92 -2.09
CA VAL A 243 11.74 6.83 -0.66
C VAL A 243 13.21 6.54 -0.59
N THR A 244 13.94 7.21 0.28
CA THR A 244 15.32 6.80 0.58
C THR A 244 15.33 5.69 1.63
N LYS A 245 16.31 4.78 1.54
CA LYS A 245 16.50 3.62 2.44
C LYS A 245 16.57 3.98 3.93
N GLU A 246 16.85 5.24 4.25
CA GLU A 246 17.01 5.73 5.63
C GLU A 246 15.72 6.33 6.21
N GLY A 247 14.61 6.33 5.46
CA GLY A 247 13.31 6.84 5.94
C GLY A 247 13.28 8.33 6.27
N ALA A 248 14.36 9.08 6.01
CA ALA A 248 14.61 10.43 6.51
C ALA A 248 14.51 11.53 5.46
N LEU A 249 14.30 11.24 4.17
CA LEU A 249 14.14 12.31 3.17
C LEU A 249 12.69 12.51 2.77
N ALA A 250 12.31 13.69 2.88
CA ALA A 250 11.39 14.63 2.22
C ALA A 250 10.45 14.08 1.14
N GLY A 251 9.90 12.90 1.32
CA GLY A 251 8.98 12.39 0.32
C GLY A 251 7.61 12.00 0.93
N PRO A 252 7.35 10.74 1.22
CA PRO A 252 5.99 10.28 1.51
C PRO A 252 5.40 10.83 2.80
N ARG A 253 6.14 10.87 3.92
CA ARG A 253 5.60 11.31 5.21
C ARG A 253 5.10 12.75 5.20
N VAL A 254 5.78 13.64 4.49
CA VAL A 254 5.36 15.06 4.38
C VAL A 254 4.09 15.20 3.55
N LEU A 255 3.88 14.30 2.57
CA LEU A 255 2.73 14.32 1.67
C LEU A 255 1.52 13.52 2.18
N GLU A 256 1.72 12.61 3.13
CA GLU A 256 0.66 11.74 3.67
C GLU A 256 -0.56 12.52 4.17
N HIS A 257 -0.37 13.71 4.72
CA HIS A 257 -1.46 14.53 5.20
C HIS A 257 -2.20 15.28 4.09
N ILE A 258 -1.54 15.50 2.94
CA ILE A 258 -2.05 16.29 1.82
C ILE A 258 -2.91 15.42 0.90
N VAL A 259 -2.49 14.17 0.65
CA VAL A 259 -3.15 13.24 -0.28
C VAL A 259 -4.23 12.40 0.38
N ASP A 260 -5.11 11.81 -0.41
CA ASP A 260 -6.22 10.97 0.08
C ASP A 260 -5.80 9.52 0.32
N THR A 261 -4.93 8.99 -0.55
CA THR A 261 -4.46 7.61 -0.51
C THR A 261 -2.94 7.58 -0.61
N VAL A 262 -2.29 6.74 0.19
CA VAL A 262 -0.85 6.49 0.16
C VAL A 262 -0.62 5.01 -0.05
N LEU A 263 0.03 4.66 -1.14
CA LEU A 263 0.43 3.31 -1.50
C LEU A 263 1.95 3.18 -1.40
N TYR A 264 2.41 2.06 -0.89
CA TYR A 264 3.82 1.73 -0.81
C TYR A 264 4.13 0.50 -1.64
N PHE A 265 5.12 0.60 -2.52
CA PHE A 265 5.73 -0.55 -3.17
C PHE A 265 6.77 -1.16 -2.23
N GLU A 266 6.57 -2.43 -1.92
CA GLU A 266 7.47 -3.25 -1.10
C GLU A 266 8.00 -4.42 -1.94
N GLY A 267 9.21 -4.86 -1.65
CA GLY A 267 9.82 -6.05 -2.27
C GLY A 267 11.31 -5.88 -2.48
N ASP A 268 12.01 -7.01 -2.54
CA ASP A 268 13.41 -7.06 -2.90
C ASP A 268 13.55 -6.99 -4.43
N THR A 269 14.56 -6.28 -4.92
CA THR A 269 14.90 -6.22 -6.36
C THR A 269 15.20 -7.59 -6.95
N HIS A 270 15.63 -8.55 -6.14
CA HIS A 270 15.89 -9.94 -6.53
C HIS A 270 14.63 -10.83 -6.51
N SER A 271 13.55 -10.40 -5.87
CA SER A 271 12.29 -11.16 -5.87
C SER A 271 11.55 -10.99 -7.19
N SER A 272 10.91 -12.07 -7.67
CA SER A 272 10.02 -12.02 -8.83
C SER A 272 8.67 -11.36 -8.53
N PHE A 273 8.40 -11.04 -7.26
CA PHE A 273 7.13 -10.47 -6.83
C PHE A 273 7.29 -9.09 -6.22
N ARG A 274 6.24 -8.29 -6.33
CA ARG A 274 6.13 -6.96 -5.74
C ARG A 274 4.83 -6.87 -4.96
N LEU A 275 4.89 -6.24 -3.80
CA LEU A 275 3.72 -5.95 -2.99
C LEU A 275 3.42 -4.45 -3.08
N VAL A 276 2.16 -4.11 -3.19
CA VAL A 276 1.67 -2.73 -3.07
C VAL A 276 0.76 -2.69 -1.85
N ARG A 277 1.13 -1.90 -0.86
CA ARG A 277 0.40 -1.79 0.41
C ARG A 277 -0.26 -0.41 0.54
N ALA A 278 -1.53 -0.39 0.93
CA ALA A 278 -2.24 0.83 1.27
C ALA A 278 -1.92 1.24 2.72
N ILE A 279 -1.06 2.25 2.89
CA ILE A 279 -0.72 2.80 4.22
C ILE A 279 -1.81 3.75 4.72
N LYS A 280 -2.41 4.50 3.80
CA LYS A 280 -3.53 5.40 4.05
C LYS A 280 -4.52 5.27 2.91
N ASN A 281 -5.81 5.20 3.24
CA ASN A 281 -6.86 5.23 2.23
C ASN A 281 -8.13 5.84 2.82
N ARG A 282 -8.53 7.04 2.34
CA ARG A 282 -9.77 7.70 2.75
C ARG A 282 -11.01 7.08 2.11
N PHE A 283 -10.81 6.29 1.05
CA PHE A 283 -11.89 5.72 0.25
C PHE A 283 -12.04 4.21 0.43
N GLY A 284 -11.21 3.58 1.27
CA GLY A 284 -11.21 2.14 1.47
C GLY A 284 -10.47 1.71 2.73
N ALA A 285 -10.28 0.41 2.87
CA ALA A 285 -9.54 -0.15 3.99
C ALA A 285 -8.04 0.19 3.90
N VAL A 286 -7.41 0.38 5.06
CA VAL A 286 -5.96 0.50 5.20
C VAL A 286 -5.33 -0.88 5.34
N ASN A 287 -4.02 -0.97 5.09
CA ASN A 287 -3.22 -2.19 5.12
C ASN A 287 -3.63 -3.27 4.09
N GLU A 288 -4.52 -2.93 3.13
CA GLU A 288 -4.76 -3.80 1.98
C GLU A 288 -3.49 -3.99 1.17
N ILE A 289 -3.28 -5.21 0.68
CA ILE A 289 -2.16 -5.51 -0.22
C ILE A 289 -2.63 -5.99 -1.60
N GLY A 290 -1.92 -5.52 -2.61
CA GLY A 290 -1.95 -6.06 -3.97
C GLY A 290 -0.63 -6.77 -4.27
N VAL A 291 -0.71 -7.93 -4.88
CA VAL A 291 0.45 -8.76 -5.21
C VAL A 291 0.64 -8.81 -6.71
N PHE A 292 1.84 -8.50 -7.16
CA PHE A 292 2.20 -8.44 -8.57
C PHE A 292 3.42 -9.30 -8.86
N ALA A 293 3.38 -10.07 -9.94
CA ALA A 293 4.55 -10.73 -10.50
C ALA A 293 5.23 -9.81 -11.51
N MET A 294 6.55 -9.70 -11.42
CA MET A 294 7.37 -9.01 -12.43
C MET A 294 7.58 -9.94 -13.61
N THR A 295 7.17 -9.53 -14.80
CA THR A 295 7.34 -10.27 -16.04
C THR A 295 8.03 -9.43 -17.09
N GLU A 296 8.45 -10.03 -18.21
CA GLU A 296 8.99 -9.30 -19.36
C GLU A 296 8.00 -8.27 -19.94
N LYS A 297 6.70 -8.53 -19.77
CA LYS A 297 5.60 -7.65 -20.20
C LYS A 297 5.11 -6.70 -19.09
N GLY A 298 5.91 -6.51 -18.03
CA GLY A 298 5.58 -5.63 -16.90
C GLY A 298 5.02 -6.35 -15.68
N LEU A 299 4.24 -5.64 -14.91
CA LEU A 299 3.63 -6.14 -13.68
C LEU A 299 2.28 -6.80 -13.98
N LYS A 300 2.09 -8.02 -13.49
CA LYS A 300 0.86 -8.78 -13.61
C LYS A 300 0.31 -9.09 -12.23
N GLY A 301 -0.94 -8.73 -11.96
CA GLY A 301 -1.61 -9.07 -10.70
C GLY A 301 -1.68 -10.58 -10.48
N VAL A 302 -1.44 -11.02 -9.24
CA VAL A 302 -1.44 -12.43 -8.85
C VAL A 302 -2.77 -12.72 -8.14
N SER A 303 -3.62 -13.50 -8.77
CA SER A 303 -4.95 -13.86 -8.25
C SER A 303 -4.90 -14.74 -7.00
N ASN A 304 -3.90 -15.63 -6.93
CA ASN A 304 -3.65 -16.49 -5.76
C ASN A 304 -2.24 -16.24 -5.20
N PRO A 305 -2.05 -15.18 -4.37
CA PRO A 305 -0.75 -14.88 -3.80
C PRO A 305 -0.26 -15.90 -2.80
N SER A 306 -1.16 -16.66 -2.15
CA SER A 306 -0.75 -17.71 -1.21
C SER A 306 0.15 -18.76 -1.87
N ALA A 307 -0.05 -19.04 -3.16
CA ALA A 307 0.83 -19.97 -3.90
C ALA A 307 2.30 -19.52 -3.97
N ILE A 308 2.57 -18.23 -3.76
CA ILE A 308 3.94 -17.67 -3.76
C ILE A 308 4.64 -17.91 -2.42
N PHE A 309 3.86 -17.90 -1.33
CA PHE A 309 4.33 -17.97 0.05
C PHE A 309 4.30 -19.39 0.61
N LEU A 310 3.96 -20.36 -0.23
CA LEU A 310 3.97 -21.79 0.08
C LEU A 310 5.10 -22.46 -0.71
N SER A 311 5.91 -23.24 -0.01
CA SER A 311 6.93 -24.04 -0.68
C SER A 311 6.31 -25.20 -1.44
N THR A 312 6.86 -25.53 -2.61
CA THR A 312 6.44 -26.67 -3.42
C THR A 312 7.19 -27.94 -3.02
N HIS A 313 7.05 -28.34 -1.76
CA HIS A 313 7.61 -29.63 -1.32
C HIS A 313 6.75 -30.78 -1.82
N GLY A 314 7.36 -31.79 -2.39
CA GLY A 314 6.67 -33.01 -2.83
C GLY A 314 6.14 -33.87 -1.66
N ALA A 315 6.65 -33.65 -0.45
CA ALA A 315 6.20 -34.31 0.78
C ALA A 315 6.34 -33.33 1.97
N PRO A 316 5.57 -33.53 3.06
CA PRO A 316 5.71 -32.77 4.29
C PRO A 316 7.14 -32.86 4.86
N VAL A 317 7.68 -31.74 5.31
CA VAL A 317 9.03 -31.66 5.88
C VAL A 317 8.98 -31.20 7.34
N PRO A 318 9.83 -31.75 8.24
CA PRO A 318 9.94 -31.27 9.60
C PRO A 318 10.32 -29.78 9.63
N GLY A 319 9.73 -29.04 10.57
CA GLY A 319 10.04 -27.61 10.71
C GLY A 319 9.21 -26.69 9.83
N SER A 320 8.26 -27.20 9.06
CA SER A 320 7.35 -26.39 8.27
C SER A 320 5.94 -26.39 8.87
N CYS A 321 5.32 -25.21 8.97
CA CYS A 321 3.91 -25.03 9.33
C CYS A 321 3.29 -23.91 8.51
N VAL A 322 2.13 -24.14 7.94
CA VAL A 322 1.40 -23.09 7.21
C VAL A 322 0.59 -22.26 8.21
N LEU A 323 0.82 -20.95 8.13
CA LEU A 323 0.07 -19.90 8.83
C LEU A 323 -1.00 -19.33 7.92
N VAL A 324 -2.17 -19.04 8.43
CA VAL A 324 -3.11 -18.13 7.77
C VAL A 324 -3.06 -16.78 8.47
N THR A 325 -2.39 -15.83 7.87
CA THR A 325 -2.28 -14.44 8.35
C THR A 325 -3.29 -13.52 7.66
N LEU A 326 -3.51 -12.33 8.20
CA LEU A 326 -4.29 -11.27 7.56
C LEU A 326 -3.39 -10.12 7.14
N GLU A 327 -3.53 -9.72 5.90
CA GLU A 327 -3.00 -8.46 5.40
C GLU A 327 -4.18 -7.58 4.97
N GLY A 328 -4.46 -6.55 5.77
CA GLY A 328 -5.69 -5.78 5.64
C GLY A 328 -6.94 -6.65 5.86
N THR A 329 -7.74 -6.81 4.82
CA THR A 329 -8.91 -7.69 4.85
C THR A 329 -8.66 -9.06 4.21
N ARG A 330 -7.47 -9.28 3.62
CA ARG A 330 -7.13 -10.48 2.85
C ARG A 330 -6.45 -11.55 3.70
N PRO A 331 -7.06 -12.73 3.87
CA PRO A 331 -6.33 -13.87 4.40
C PRO A 331 -5.27 -14.34 3.40
N LEU A 332 -4.06 -14.59 3.89
CA LEU A 332 -2.95 -15.14 3.13
C LEU A 332 -2.39 -16.36 3.83
N LEU A 333 -2.10 -17.39 3.08
CA LEU A 333 -1.38 -18.55 3.57
C LEU A 333 0.12 -18.31 3.35
N VAL A 334 0.88 -18.39 4.44
CA VAL A 334 2.32 -18.20 4.45
C VAL A 334 2.97 -19.37 5.17
N GLU A 335 3.96 -19.99 4.55
CA GLU A 335 4.71 -21.04 5.21
C GLU A 335 5.72 -20.44 6.18
N ILE A 336 5.68 -20.90 7.41
CA ILE A 336 6.67 -20.64 8.45
C ILE A 336 7.62 -21.84 8.50
N GLN A 337 8.89 -21.57 8.30
CA GLN A 337 9.95 -22.56 8.40
C GLN A 337 10.79 -22.33 9.64
N ALA A 338 11.06 -23.37 10.40
CA ALA A 338 11.94 -23.35 11.55
C ALA A 338 13.02 -24.40 11.42
N LEU A 339 14.23 -24.04 11.78
CA LEU A 339 15.36 -24.95 11.92
C LEU A 339 15.87 -24.87 13.35
N VAL A 340 15.86 -25.99 14.04
CA VAL A 340 16.45 -26.16 15.36
C VAL A 340 17.65 -27.09 15.20
N ASP A 341 18.83 -26.60 15.58
CA ASP A 341 20.10 -27.31 15.40
C ASP A 341 20.90 -27.29 16.70
N ALA A 342 21.92 -28.13 16.79
CA ALA A 342 22.83 -28.15 17.93
C ALA A 342 23.47 -26.78 18.11
N GLY A 343 23.28 -26.19 19.30
CA GLY A 343 23.82 -24.89 19.66
C GLY A 343 25.28 -24.97 20.15
N GLY A 344 25.99 -23.84 20.04
CA GLY A 344 27.28 -23.65 20.70
C GLY A 344 27.11 -23.12 22.13
N PRO A 345 28.18 -22.61 22.74
CA PRO A 345 28.17 -22.05 24.10
C PRO A 345 27.22 -20.82 24.24
N SER A 346 26.87 -20.21 23.12
CA SER A 346 25.93 -19.09 23.05
C SER A 346 24.90 -19.34 21.94
N PRO A 347 23.75 -19.95 22.25
CA PRO A 347 22.76 -20.32 21.26
C PRO A 347 22.20 -19.10 20.52
N ARG A 348 22.13 -19.21 19.20
CA ARG A 348 21.64 -18.13 18.32
C ARG A 348 20.12 -18.18 18.19
N ARG A 349 19.50 -17.00 18.17
CA ARG A 349 18.08 -16.82 17.91
C ARG A 349 17.94 -15.86 16.73
N LEU A 350 17.53 -16.37 15.57
CA LEU A 350 17.42 -15.57 14.36
C LEU A 350 16.03 -15.72 13.75
N SER A 351 15.47 -14.58 13.37
CA SER A 351 14.15 -14.52 12.79
C SER A 351 14.18 -13.66 11.53
N VAL A 352 13.63 -14.15 10.44
CA VAL A 352 13.48 -13.46 9.17
C VAL A 352 11.99 -13.36 8.85
N GLY A 353 11.53 -12.14 8.63
CA GLY A 353 10.10 -11.88 8.38
C GLY A 353 9.21 -11.88 9.63
N LEU A 354 9.75 -12.11 10.83
CA LEU A 354 9.04 -12.15 12.11
C LEU A 354 9.81 -11.33 13.16
N ASP A 355 9.11 -10.89 14.21
CA ASP A 355 9.73 -10.13 15.30
C ASP A 355 10.67 -11.00 16.16
N ARG A 356 11.90 -10.52 16.37
CA ARG A 356 12.93 -11.26 17.09
C ARG A 356 12.65 -11.37 18.59
N ASP A 357 12.15 -10.31 19.20
CA ASP A 357 11.87 -10.28 20.64
C ASP A 357 10.66 -11.17 20.94
N ARG A 358 9.68 -11.19 20.02
CA ARG A 358 8.54 -12.10 20.08
C ARG A 358 9.00 -13.56 20.05
N LEU A 359 9.92 -13.93 19.17
CA LEU A 359 10.48 -15.28 19.12
C LEU A 359 11.12 -15.70 20.45
N ALA A 360 11.87 -14.82 21.10
CA ALA A 360 12.47 -15.10 22.40
C ALA A 360 11.42 -15.39 23.49
N MET A 361 10.34 -14.61 23.52
CA MET A 361 9.20 -14.84 24.42
C MET A 361 8.51 -16.18 24.15
N LEU A 362 8.26 -16.51 22.90
CA LEU A 362 7.61 -17.75 22.49
C LEU A 362 8.42 -18.98 22.90
N LEU A 363 9.75 -18.96 22.76
CA LEU A 363 10.62 -20.04 23.22
C LEU A 363 10.54 -20.25 24.75
N ALA A 364 10.42 -19.17 25.51
CA ALA A 364 10.22 -19.26 26.96
C ALA A 364 8.86 -19.88 27.31
N VAL A 365 7.80 -19.52 26.61
CA VAL A 365 6.46 -20.10 26.75
C VAL A 365 6.47 -21.60 26.41
N LEU A 366 7.10 -21.96 25.30
CA LEU A 366 7.21 -23.36 24.85
C LEU A 366 7.92 -24.22 25.90
N HIS A 367 9.02 -23.71 26.47
CA HIS A 367 9.74 -24.39 27.54
C HIS A 367 8.89 -24.50 28.81
N ARG A 368 8.31 -23.41 29.28
CA ARG A 368 7.64 -23.35 30.58
C ARG A 368 6.33 -24.12 30.60
N HIS A 369 5.52 -24.05 29.55
CA HIS A 369 4.15 -24.56 29.51
C HIS A 369 4.03 -25.87 28.72
N ALA A 370 4.80 -26.08 27.66
CA ALA A 370 4.74 -27.30 26.87
C ALA A 370 5.87 -28.31 27.16
N GLY A 371 6.78 -27.97 28.08
CA GLY A 371 7.91 -28.85 28.44
C GLY A 371 8.93 -29.06 27.30
N VAL A 372 8.94 -28.19 26.30
CA VAL A 372 9.84 -28.29 25.13
C VAL A 372 10.94 -27.25 25.26
N SER A 373 12.16 -27.70 25.53
CA SER A 373 13.33 -26.82 25.70
C SER A 373 14.15 -26.73 24.43
N CYS A 374 14.51 -25.49 24.07
CA CYS A 374 15.50 -25.16 23.05
C CYS A 374 16.63 -24.28 23.63
N SER A 375 16.87 -24.38 24.95
CA SER A 375 17.77 -23.47 25.66
C SER A 375 19.23 -23.56 25.18
N ASP A 376 19.67 -24.75 24.81
CA ASP A 376 21.02 -25.12 24.35
C ASP A 376 21.14 -25.28 22.82
N GLN A 377 20.09 -24.89 22.08
CA GLN A 377 20.03 -25.10 20.64
C GLN A 377 19.89 -23.78 19.89
N ASP A 378 20.49 -23.73 18.70
CA ASP A 378 20.26 -22.66 17.74
C ASP A 378 18.84 -22.76 17.17
N VAL A 379 18.13 -21.63 17.10
CA VAL A 379 16.78 -21.58 16.53
C VAL A 379 16.72 -20.50 15.45
N PHE A 380 16.40 -20.93 14.25
CA PHE A 380 16.22 -20.09 13.08
C PHE A 380 14.77 -20.19 12.63
N VAL A 381 14.10 -19.05 12.40
CA VAL A 381 12.71 -19.02 11.90
C VAL A 381 12.64 -18.07 10.70
N ASN A 382 11.95 -18.50 9.66
CA ASN A 382 11.79 -17.76 8.41
C ASN A 382 10.34 -17.79 7.92
N ALA A 383 9.80 -16.64 7.55
CA ALA A 383 8.58 -16.53 6.77
C ALA A 383 8.92 -16.61 5.28
N VAL A 384 8.38 -17.61 4.57
CA VAL A 384 8.68 -17.85 3.15
C VAL A 384 8.18 -16.70 2.28
N GLY A 385 8.91 -16.40 1.21
CA GLY A 385 8.55 -15.36 0.23
C GLY A 385 8.91 -13.93 0.63
N GLY A 386 9.67 -13.74 1.73
CA GLY A 386 10.13 -12.42 2.17
C GLY A 386 9.03 -11.53 2.76
N VAL A 387 7.90 -12.11 3.13
CA VAL A 387 6.79 -11.37 3.79
C VAL A 387 7.18 -11.03 5.21
N ARG A 388 6.85 -9.82 5.64
CA ARG A 388 6.98 -9.41 7.04
C ARG A 388 5.64 -9.59 7.75
N ILE A 389 5.61 -10.53 8.69
CA ILE A 389 4.43 -10.84 9.51
C ILE A 389 4.58 -10.14 10.85
N SER A 390 3.69 -9.17 11.12
CA SER A 390 3.63 -8.44 12.40
C SER A 390 2.47 -8.89 13.28
N GLU A 391 1.62 -9.79 12.78
CA GLU A 391 0.42 -10.24 13.45
C GLU A 391 0.74 -11.30 14.51
N PRO A 392 0.30 -11.13 15.79
CA PRO A 392 0.51 -12.12 16.85
C PRO A 392 -0.14 -13.48 16.58
N ALA A 393 -1.13 -13.55 15.69
CA ALA A 393 -1.76 -14.80 15.28
C ALA A 393 -0.78 -15.80 14.63
N ALA A 394 0.44 -15.40 14.31
CA ALA A 394 1.52 -16.26 13.81
C ALA A 394 2.12 -17.17 14.89
N ASP A 395 1.98 -16.81 16.16
CA ASP A 395 2.68 -17.46 17.28
C ASP A 395 2.51 -18.98 17.28
N LEU A 396 1.26 -19.44 17.13
CA LEU A 396 0.94 -20.87 17.16
C LEU A 396 1.67 -21.60 16.03
N ALA A 397 1.65 -21.08 14.80
CA ALA A 397 2.33 -21.70 13.66
C ALA A 397 3.86 -21.72 13.85
N VAL A 398 4.44 -20.64 14.41
CA VAL A 398 5.87 -20.58 14.75
C VAL A 398 6.26 -21.65 15.75
N LEU A 399 5.49 -21.81 16.84
CA LEU A 399 5.75 -22.81 17.87
C LEU A 399 5.64 -24.25 17.33
N LEU A 400 4.66 -24.51 16.46
CA LEU A 400 4.49 -25.82 15.84
C LEU A 400 5.61 -26.13 14.82
N ALA A 401 6.08 -25.16 14.07
CA ALA A 401 7.23 -25.31 13.19
C ALA A 401 8.49 -25.65 14.00
N ILE A 402 8.75 -24.90 15.08
CA ILE A 402 9.88 -25.17 16.00
C ILE A 402 9.80 -26.58 16.58
N GLN A 403 8.62 -26.97 17.07
CA GLN A 403 8.38 -28.32 17.63
C GLN A 403 8.63 -29.42 16.59
N GLY A 404 8.13 -29.21 15.35
CA GLY A 404 8.34 -30.14 14.24
C GLY A 404 9.80 -30.32 13.88
N SER A 405 10.55 -29.22 13.81
CA SER A 405 12.00 -29.24 13.57
C SER A 405 12.77 -29.98 14.68
N LEU A 406 12.48 -29.61 15.95
CA LEU A 406 13.13 -30.22 17.12
C LEU A 406 12.92 -31.73 17.20
N ARG A 407 11.74 -32.21 16.81
CA ARG A 407 11.37 -33.63 16.88
C ARG A 407 11.67 -34.40 15.60
N GLY A 408 12.07 -33.76 14.54
CA GLY A 408 12.23 -34.38 13.23
C GLY A 408 10.93 -34.95 12.66
N LYS A 409 9.76 -34.42 13.11
CA LYS A 409 8.42 -34.89 12.70
C LYS A 409 7.73 -33.79 11.86
N ALA A 410 7.33 -34.14 10.66
CA ALA A 410 6.57 -33.26 9.79
C ALA A 410 5.10 -33.19 10.21
N LEU A 411 4.47 -32.04 10.01
CA LEU A 411 3.02 -31.88 10.11
C LEU A 411 2.34 -32.55 8.89
N PRO A 412 1.10 -33.06 9.02
CA PRO A 412 0.38 -33.66 7.91
C PRO A 412 0.21 -32.70 6.72
N SER A 413 0.12 -33.25 5.52
CA SER A 413 -0.22 -32.46 4.33
C SER A 413 -1.58 -31.77 4.52
N GLY A 414 -1.70 -30.52 4.08
CA GLY A 414 -2.93 -29.74 4.24
C GLY A 414 -3.18 -29.24 5.68
N PHE A 415 -2.18 -29.31 6.55
CA PHE A 415 -2.25 -28.75 7.90
C PHE A 415 -1.93 -27.24 7.89
N PHE A 416 -2.68 -26.50 8.70
CA PHE A 416 -2.38 -25.08 8.98
C PHE A 416 -2.76 -24.70 10.41
N ALA A 417 -2.16 -23.63 10.91
CA ALA A 417 -2.47 -23.11 12.23
C ALA A 417 -2.49 -21.58 12.26
N PHE A 418 -3.22 -21.01 13.18
CA PHE A 418 -3.13 -19.62 13.58
C PHE A 418 -3.64 -19.45 15.02
N GLY A 419 -3.11 -18.44 15.72
CA GLY A 419 -3.50 -18.10 17.08
C GLY A 419 -2.38 -17.35 17.80
N GLU A 420 -2.73 -16.36 18.60
CA GLU A 420 -1.80 -15.67 19.48
C GLU A 420 -1.53 -16.55 20.72
N VAL A 421 -0.28 -16.58 21.18
CA VAL A 421 0.08 -17.34 22.39
C VAL A 421 0.54 -16.36 23.48
N GLY A 422 -0.19 -16.33 24.60
CA GLY A 422 0.13 -15.49 25.73
C GLY A 422 1.22 -16.10 26.64
N LEU A 423 1.79 -15.27 27.52
CA LEU A 423 2.87 -15.67 28.42
C LEU A 423 2.47 -16.73 29.47
N ALA A 424 1.17 -16.88 29.76
CA ALA A 424 0.67 -17.91 30.64
C ALA A 424 0.33 -19.23 29.88
N GLY A 425 0.69 -19.32 28.58
CA GLY A 425 0.47 -20.51 27.74
C GLY A 425 -0.94 -20.60 27.15
N GLU A 426 -1.77 -19.57 27.33
CA GLU A 426 -3.10 -19.52 26.72
C GLU A 426 -3.02 -19.24 25.22
N VAL A 427 -3.92 -19.85 24.45
CA VAL A 427 -4.08 -19.61 23.01
C VAL A 427 -5.26 -18.68 22.78
N ARG A 428 -4.97 -17.45 22.36
CA ARG A 428 -5.94 -16.36 22.18
C ARG A 428 -6.49 -16.32 20.75
N PRO A 429 -7.74 -15.85 20.58
CA PRO A 429 -8.38 -15.78 19.27
C PRO A 429 -7.68 -14.76 18.36
N ALA A 430 -7.61 -15.12 17.08
CA ALA A 430 -7.22 -14.21 16.01
C ALA A 430 -8.45 -13.50 15.42
N PRO A 431 -8.32 -12.24 14.97
CA PRO A 431 -9.38 -11.54 14.24
C PRO A 431 -9.78 -12.31 12.97
N ARG A 432 -11.05 -12.25 12.61
CA ARG A 432 -11.59 -12.84 11.36
C ARG A 432 -11.30 -14.34 11.20
N GLY A 433 -11.35 -15.12 12.27
CA GLY A 433 -11.02 -16.55 12.25
C GLY A 433 -11.82 -17.35 11.22
N GLN A 434 -13.11 -17.03 11.02
CA GLN A 434 -13.95 -17.73 10.05
C GLN A 434 -13.50 -17.48 8.59
N GLU A 435 -13.03 -16.28 8.27
CA GLU A 435 -12.54 -15.94 6.93
C GLU A 435 -11.22 -16.66 6.66
N ARG A 436 -10.34 -16.77 7.67
CA ARG A 436 -9.08 -17.52 7.58
C ARG A 436 -9.35 -19.01 7.30
N LEU A 437 -10.28 -19.61 8.03
CA LEU A 437 -10.65 -21.02 7.83
C LEU A 437 -11.23 -21.28 6.44
N LYS A 438 -12.13 -20.41 5.98
CA LYS A 438 -12.75 -20.53 4.65
C LYS A 438 -11.72 -20.37 3.52
N GLU A 439 -10.79 -19.42 3.64
CA GLU A 439 -9.77 -19.25 2.60
C GLU A 439 -8.80 -20.42 2.54
N ALA A 440 -8.37 -20.96 3.69
CA ALA A 440 -7.54 -22.14 3.72
C ALA A 440 -8.24 -23.37 3.12
N ALA A 441 -9.51 -23.60 3.50
CA ALA A 441 -10.31 -24.70 2.94
C ALA A 441 -10.47 -24.57 1.40
N LYS A 442 -10.73 -23.34 0.90
CA LYS A 442 -10.81 -23.04 -0.53
C LYS A 442 -9.50 -23.36 -1.28
N LEU A 443 -8.37 -23.22 -0.62
CA LEU A 443 -7.05 -23.52 -1.17
C LEU A 443 -6.62 -24.99 -0.97
N GLY A 444 -7.54 -25.85 -0.48
CA GLY A 444 -7.33 -27.30 -0.37
C GLY A 444 -6.70 -27.76 0.95
N PHE A 445 -6.61 -26.89 1.95
CA PHE A 445 -6.16 -27.27 3.28
C PHE A 445 -7.31 -27.97 4.04
N SER A 446 -6.98 -29.06 4.76
CA SER A 446 -7.97 -29.97 5.33
C SER A 446 -7.87 -30.14 6.84
N ILE A 447 -6.78 -29.68 7.47
CA ILE A 447 -6.57 -29.82 8.92
C ILE A 447 -6.18 -28.47 9.51
N ALA A 448 -6.99 -27.97 10.42
CA ALA A 448 -6.79 -26.70 11.10
C ALA A 448 -6.52 -26.89 12.59
N LEU A 449 -5.54 -26.18 13.15
CA LEU A 449 -5.33 -26.07 14.59
C LEU A 449 -5.45 -24.60 14.98
N VAL A 450 -6.49 -24.27 15.75
CA VAL A 450 -6.90 -22.89 15.99
C VAL A 450 -7.38 -22.65 17.42
N PRO A 451 -7.41 -21.39 17.89
CA PRO A 451 -8.00 -21.06 19.17
C PRO A 451 -9.48 -21.51 19.25
N LYS A 452 -9.91 -22.00 20.40
CA LYS A 452 -11.29 -22.47 20.63
C LYS A 452 -12.33 -21.42 20.28
N ALA A 453 -12.06 -20.15 20.57
CA ALA A 453 -12.95 -19.04 20.22
C ALA A 453 -13.08 -18.79 18.70
N ASN A 454 -12.14 -19.28 17.89
CA ASN A 454 -12.18 -19.22 16.44
C ASN A 454 -12.78 -20.49 15.79
N ALA A 455 -13.09 -21.51 16.56
CA ALA A 455 -13.72 -22.71 16.01
C ALA A 455 -15.06 -22.37 15.34
N PRO A 456 -15.35 -22.97 14.16
CA PRO A 456 -16.55 -22.65 13.42
C PRO A 456 -17.79 -23.21 14.14
N LYS A 457 -18.87 -22.42 14.22
CA LYS A 457 -20.16 -22.87 14.79
C LYS A 457 -20.82 -23.93 13.93
N LYS A 458 -20.55 -23.99 12.65
CA LYS A 458 -20.99 -25.00 11.70
C LYS A 458 -19.77 -25.62 11.04
N PRO A 459 -19.72 -26.95 10.85
CA PRO A 459 -18.62 -27.58 10.15
C PRO A 459 -18.38 -26.94 8.79
N ILE A 460 -17.11 -26.79 8.40
CA ILE A 460 -16.70 -26.39 7.06
C ILE A 460 -16.38 -27.67 6.31
N GLU A 461 -17.00 -27.85 5.15
CA GLU A 461 -16.83 -29.04 4.32
C GLU A 461 -15.36 -29.26 3.97
N GLY A 462 -14.86 -30.47 4.15
CA GLY A 462 -13.48 -30.84 3.86
C GLY A 462 -12.44 -30.33 4.88
N LEU A 463 -12.86 -29.71 5.99
CA LEU A 463 -11.94 -29.15 6.99
C LEU A 463 -12.17 -29.76 8.38
N THR A 464 -11.18 -30.48 8.90
CA THR A 464 -11.12 -30.93 10.30
C THR A 464 -10.50 -29.83 11.16
N VAL A 465 -11.21 -29.37 12.19
CA VAL A 465 -10.75 -28.26 13.05
C VAL A 465 -10.45 -28.79 14.47
N HIS A 466 -9.20 -28.69 14.87
CA HIS A 466 -8.73 -28.90 16.24
C HIS A 466 -8.74 -27.58 16.98
N ALA A 467 -9.62 -27.45 17.96
CA ALA A 467 -9.78 -26.23 18.74
C ALA A 467 -9.06 -26.38 20.08
N VAL A 468 -8.16 -25.42 20.39
CA VAL A 468 -7.32 -25.46 21.59
C VAL A 468 -7.43 -24.18 22.41
N GLU A 469 -7.24 -24.28 23.71
CA GLU A 469 -7.21 -23.15 24.63
C GLU A 469 -5.80 -22.89 25.17
N ARG A 470 -4.94 -23.90 25.15
CA ARG A 470 -3.57 -23.84 25.70
C ARG A 470 -2.54 -24.44 24.76
N ILE A 471 -1.30 -24.02 24.92
CA ILE A 471 -0.19 -24.50 24.07
C ILE A 471 0.11 -25.99 24.32
N GLU A 472 -0.06 -26.48 25.54
CA GLU A 472 0.09 -27.91 25.86
C GLU A 472 -0.84 -28.77 25.00
N GLU A 473 -2.12 -28.40 24.91
CA GLU A 473 -3.12 -29.06 24.10
C GLU A 473 -2.75 -29.06 22.61
N ALA A 474 -2.24 -27.94 22.13
CA ALA A 474 -1.79 -27.81 20.73
C ALA A 474 -0.65 -28.77 20.41
N ILE A 475 0.33 -28.90 21.31
CA ILE A 475 1.44 -29.84 21.17
C ILE A 475 0.96 -31.28 21.23
N ASP A 476 0.01 -31.63 22.12
CA ASP A 476 -0.54 -32.98 22.23
C ASP A 476 -1.34 -33.36 20.99
N VAL A 477 -2.15 -32.45 20.43
CA VAL A 477 -2.84 -32.69 19.15
C VAL A 477 -1.83 -33.03 18.05
N VAL A 478 -0.76 -32.24 17.89
CA VAL A 478 0.23 -32.50 16.87
C VAL A 478 1.06 -33.77 17.08
N ARG A 479 1.21 -34.21 18.34
CA ARG A 479 1.85 -35.51 18.63
C ARG A 479 0.98 -36.69 18.19
N GLY A 480 -0.35 -36.52 18.24
CA GLY A 480 -1.31 -37.51 17.81
C GLY A 480 -1.58 -37.61 16.32
N LEU A 481 -1.22 -36.58 15.56
CA LEU A 481 -1.31 -36.52 14.10
C LEU A 481 -0.10 -37.18 13.44
#